data_8df5e865cbe45a9c7171d2b10832eb14
#
_entry.id   8df5e865cbe45a9c7171d2b10832eb14
#
_cell.length_a   1.000
_cell.length_b   1.000
_cell.length_c   1.000
_cell.angle_alpha   90.00
_cell.angle_beta   90.00
_cell.angle_gamma   90.00
#
_symmetry.space_group_name_H-M   'P 1'
#
loop_
_entity.id
_entity.type
_entity.pdbx_description
1 polymer ?
#
loop_
_entity_poly.entity_id
_entity_poly.type
_entity_poly.pdbx_seq_one_letter_code
_entity_poly.pdbx_strand_id
1 'polypeptide(L)'
;MIRFILLLAISTAAFAADDYGKSTVAPIIPPPQPGPPYLQLAPMLGHVTSGDARIWIKATGAAKWSVRVSEHADLADARTIDGPLLTEASAFTGVALVDGLKPGARYFYSVLLDGQPAMSRPWPTFTTAPPDGAKGRVRFAFGSCLGKEPWLDAAMWADLDARTPVDLVLLLGDNHYANTPDPAKQRAAFIAHRDNAGFRSLFQRTPMYAIWDDHDFGVNDSDGTQKDKEISLRTFKEFFANPAYGEAENPGVYFKLTRGDIDFFMLDDRYHRSPNKAANDDTKTMLGAKQLAWLKRELVASKATIKVVAAGGEWQVNGSDDSWRSFQRERKEIFDLLAEHKMQNVLLLSGDRHFTAAYQLPEGFIEVCSGPIGSPNAPAKTAPGIFSLHDHGKMICVFDIDTNNPQPAVALEIYEAGVGLVDQRNFSWDEVIGAAKIPLLSPGYQTPTMREAAAKQK
;
A
#
# COMPACT_ATOMS: atom_id res chain seq x y z
N MET A 1 -12.14 55.00 -6.64
CA MET A 1 -11.74 53.60 -6.93
C MET A 1 -10.85 53.06 -5.82
N ILE A 2 -11.44 52.41 -4.84
CA ILE A 2 -10.69 51.85 -3.69
C ILE A 2 -10.62 50.34 -3.91
N ARG A 3 -9.40 49.84 -4.10
CA ARG A 3 -9.15 48.39 -4.20
C ARG A 3 -9.01 47.84 -2.79
N PHE A 4 -9.95 46.97 -2.41
CA PHE A 4 -9.80 46.13 -1.25
C PHE A 4 -8.85 44.96 -1.58
N ILE A 5 -7.75 44.88 -0.86
CA ILE A 5 -6.87 43.71 -0.84
C ILE A 5 -7.35 42.85 0.34
N LEU A 6 -7.90 41.69 0.02
CA LEU A 6 -8.29 40.67 1.02
C LEU A 6 -7.02 39.87 1.37
N LEU A 7 -6.42 40.16 2.52
CA LEU A 7 -5.37 39.31 3.09
C LEU A 7 -6.04 38.08 3.71
N LEU A 8 -5.84 36.92 3.09
CA LEU A 8 -6.17 35.64 3.71
C LEU A 8 -5.05 35.30 4.71
N ALA A 9 -5.35 35.43 6.00
CA ALA A 9 -4.50 34.95 7.06
C ALA A 9 -4.63 33.42 7.14
N ILE A 10 -3.63 32.67 6.68
CA ILE A 10 -3.53 31.23 6.91
C ILE A 10 -3.00 31.05 8.34
N SER A 11 -3.88 30.69 9.25
CA SER A 11 -3.52 30.31 10.61
C SER A 11 -2.93 28.89 10.57
N THR A 12 -1.61 28.77 10.71
CA THR A 12 -0.95 27.50 10.99
C THR A 12 -1.18 27.11 12.44
N ALA A 13 -2.23 26.33 12.69
CA ALA A 13 -2.39 25.68 14.00
C ALA A 13 -1.40 24.51 14.08
N ALA A 14 -0.41 24.64 14.97
CA ALA A 14 0.46 23.53 15.35
C ALA A 14 -0.37 22.55 16.19
N PHE A 15 -0.67 21.37 15.64
CA PHE A 15 -1.29 20.28 16.38
C PHE A 15 -0.21 19.49 17.13
N ALA A 16 -0.40 19.34 18.45
CA ALA A 16 0.41 18.47 19.27
C ALA A 16 0.13 17.00 18.95
N ALA A 17 1.16 16.15 19.03
CA ALA A 17 1.13 14.73 18.64
C ALA A 17 0.15 13.85 19.46
N ASP A 18 -0.46 14.37 20.54
CA ASP A 18 -1.27 13.59 21.48
C ASP A 18 -2.78 13.56 21.18
N ASP A 19 -3.25 14.13 20.06
CA ASP A 19 -4.70 14.26 19.80
C ASP A 19 -5.26 13.25 18.80
N TYR A 20 -4.50 12.22 18.44
CA TYR A 20 -4.90 11.18 17.50
C TYR A 20 -6.07 10.29 17.96
N GLY A 21 -6.43 10.34 19.24
CA GLY A 21 -7.48 9.49 19.83
C GLY A 21 -8.90 10.07 19.85
N LYS A 22 -9.14 11.34 19.49
CA LYS A 22 -10.39 12.03 19.86
C LYS A 22 -11.23 12.63 18.73
N SER A 23 -10.95 12.37 17.47
CA SER A 23 -11.84 12.85 16.40
C SER A 23 -13.11 12.00 16.30
N THR A 24 -14.23 12.57 16.74
CA THR A 24 -15.57 11.94 16.72
C THR A 24 -16.36 12.22 15.44
N VAL A 25 -15.76 12.78 14.41
CA VAL A 25 -16.47 13.05 13.14
C VAL A 25 -16.40 11.81 12.28
N ALA A 26 -17.42 10.96 12.38
CA ALA A 26 -17.63 9.89 11.40
C ALA A 26 -17.91 10.52 10.01
N PRO A 27 -17.31 10.01 8.92
CA PRO A 27 -17.68 10.45 7.58
C PRO A 27 -19.17 10.22 7.37
N ILE A 28 -19.86 11.23 6.86
CA ILE A 28 -21.29 11.14 6.58
C ILE A 28 -21.44 10.31 5.29
N ILE A 29 -21.86 9.07 5.44
CA ILE A 29 -22.35 8.29 4.30
C ILE A 29 -23.74 8.83 3.98
N PRO A 30 -24.00 9.37 2.78
CA PRO A 30 -25.34 9.78 2.43
C PRO A 30 -26.27 8.56 2.50
N PRO A 31 -27.52 8.73 2.99
CA PRO A 31 -28.47 7.64 3.03
C PRO A 31 -28.69 7.07 1.62
N PRO A 32 -29.03 5.76 1.50
CA PRO A 32 -29.35 5.17 0.21
C PRO A 32 -30.39 6.01 -0.52
N GLN A 33 -30.07 6.42 -1.75
CA GLN A 33 -31.05 7.15 -2.58
C GLN A 33 -32.12 6.16 -3.05
N PRO A 34 -33.40 6.56 -3.05
CA PRO A 34 -34.44 5.72 -3.64
C PRO A 34 -34.21 5.54 -5.15
N GLY A 35 -34.21 4.30 -5.60
CA GLY A 35 -34.02 3.98 -7.02
C GLY A 35 -33.28 2.62 -7.20
N PRO A 36 -33.04 2.21 -8.44
CA PRO A 36 -32.26 1.01 -8.72
C PRO A 36 -30.83 1.18 -8.21
N PRO A 37 -30.13 0.07 -7.84
CA PRO A 37 -28.74 0.12 -7.42
C PRO A 37 -27.85 0.73 -8.50
N TYR A 38 -26.86 1.53 -8.06
CA TYR A 38 -25.83 2.11 -8.92
C TYR A 38 -24.45 1.92 -8.29
N LEU A 39 -23.37 2.12 -9.05
CA LEU A 39 -22.02 2.08 -8.51
C LEU A 39 -21.81 3.25 -7.55
N GLN A 40 -21.59 2.94 -6.27
CA GLN A 40 -21.26 3.94 -5.26
C GLN A 40 -19.83 4.47 -5.45
N LEU A 41 -18.92 3.57 -5.83
CA LEU A 41 -17.53 3.87 -6.12
C LEU A 41 -17.17 3.38 -7.51
N ALA A 42 -16.18 4.01 -8.13
CA ALA A 42 -15.63 3.52 -9.39
C ALA A 42 -15.08 2.09 -9.22
N PRO A 43 -15.15 1.24 -10.25
CA PRO A 43 -14.49 -0.05 -10.23
C PRO A 43 -12.99 0.09 -10.00
N MET A 44 -12.38 -0.90 -9.34
CA MET A 44 -10.95 -0.92 -9.10
C MET A 44 -10.34 -2.23 -9.58
N LEU A 45 -9.09 -2.15 -10.07
CA LEU A 45 -8.28 -3.33 -10.32
C LEU A 45 -7.63 -3.79 -9.02
N GLY A 46 -7.80 -5.08 -8.72
CA GLY A 46 -7.01 -5.79 -7.71
C GLY A 46 -5.89 -6.59 -8.35
N HIS A 47 -5.82 -7.88 -8.02
CA HIS A 47 -4.79 -8.76 -8.55
C HIS A 47 -4.90 -8.94 -10.06
N VAL A 48 -3.77 -8.68 -10.76
CA VAL A 48 -3.63 -8.87 -12.20
C VAL A 48 -2.42 -9.74 -12.47
N THR A 49 -2.66 -10.89 -13.10
CA THR A 49 -1.62 -11.83 -13.55
C THR A 49 -1.37 -11.72 -15.06
N SER A 50 -0.58 -12.61 -15.60
CA SER A 50 -0.42 -12.74 -17.04
C SER A 50 -1.65 -13.34 -17.74
N GLY A 51 -2.57 -13.96 -17.03
CA GLY A 51 -3.73 -14.66 -17.58
C GLY A 51 -5.08 -14.26 -17.01
N ASP A 52 -5.11 -13.48 -15.94
CA ASP A 52 -6.35 -13.05 -15.30
C ASP A 52 -6.24 -11.67 -14.63
N ALA A 53 -7.42 -11.10 -14.31
CA ALA A 53 -7.55 -9.85 -13.56
C ALA A 53 -8.75 -9.91 -12.61
N ARG A 54 -8.61 -9.35 -11.43
CA ARG A 54 -9.71 -9.15 -10.48
C ARG A 54 -10.22 -7.73 -10.58
N ILE A 55 -11.52 -7.60 -10.86
CA ILE A 55 -12.21 -6.31 -10.90
C ILE A 55 -13.15 -6.25 -9.72
N TRP A 56 -12.92 -5.26 -8.86
CA TRP A 56 -13.71 -4.99 -7.67
C TRP A 56 -14.73 -3.89 -7.95
N ILE A 57 -15.93 -4.02 -7.37
CA ILE A 57 -16.95 -2.98 -7.39
C ILE A 57 -17.61 -2.79 -6.02
N LYS A 58 -18.22 -1.61 -5.84
CA LYS A 58 -19.15 -1.31 -4.76
C LYS A 58 -20.39 -0.63 -5.29
N ALA A 59 -21.54 -1.23 -5.01
CA ALA A 59 -22.85 -0.64 -5.33
C ALA A 59 -23.55 -0.08 -4.09
N THR A 60 -24.63 0.66 -4.31
CA THR A 60 -25.48 1.23 -3.26
C THR A 60 -26.48 0.26 -2.68
N GLY A 61 -26.69 -0.90 -3.32
CA GLY A 61 -27.66 -1.90 -2.90
C GLY A 61 -27.42 -3.27 -3.53
N ALA A 62 -28.28 -4.23 -3.20
CA ALA A 62 -28.23 -5.58 -3.74
C ALA A 62 -28.49 -5.56 -5.26
N ALA A 63 -27.63 -6.24 -6.02
CA ALA A 63 -27.72 -6.34 -7.47
C ALA A 63 -27.01 -7.59 -7.99
N LYS A 64 -27.44 -8.10 -9.14
CA LYS A 64 -26.60 -8.91 -10.02
C LYS A 64 -25.67 -7.98 -10.79
N TRP A 65 -24.46 -8.42 -11.06
CA TRP A 65 -23.54 -7.61 -11.83
C TRP A 65 -22.61 -8.47 -12.67
N SER A 66 -22.07 -7.85 -13.70
CA SER A 66 -21.10 -8.49 -14.58
C SER A 66 -20.11 -7.48 -15.12
N VAL A 67 -18.96 -7.99 -15.57
CA VAL A 67 -17.92 -7.25 -16.26
C VAL A 67 -17.96 -7.64 -17.73
N ARG A 68 -17.97 -6.66 -18.63
CA ARG A 68 -17.68 -6.83 -20.03
C ARG A 68 -16.23 -6.47 -20.29
N VAL A 69 -15.47 -7.36 -20.95
CA VAL A 69 -14.03 -7.16 -21.24
C VAL A 69 -13.73 -7.48 -22.69
N SER A 70 -12.87 -6.67 -23.31
CA SER A 70 -12.44 -6.81 -24.72
C SER A 70 -11.05 -6.19 -24.92
N GLU A 71 -10.33 -6.64 -25.94
CA GLU A 71 -9.13 -5.96 -26.45
C GLU A 71 -9.51 -4.71 -27.29
N HIS A 72 -10.80 -4.55 -27.65
CA HIS A 72 -11.30 -3.45 -28.48
C HIS A 72 -12.02 -2.38 -27.67
N ALA A 73 -11.74 -1.11 -27.98
CA ALA A 73 -12.25 0.05 -27.22
C ALA A 73 -13.77 0.25 -27.31
N ASP A 74 -14.43 -0.31 -28.31
CA ASP A 74 -15.89 -0.25 -28.49
C ASP A 74 -16.63 -1.35 -27.71
N LEU A 75 -15.91 -2.35 -27.20
CA LEU A 75 -16.45 -3.55 -26.53
C LEU A 75 -17.37 -4.37 -27.45
N ALA A 76 -17.20 -4.31 -28.77
CA ALA A 76 -18.12 -4.97 -29.72
C ALA A 76 -18.08 -6.51 -29.60
N ASP A 77 -16.93 -7.09 -29.30
CA ASP A 77 -16.69 -8.51 -29.08
C ASP A 77 -16.51 -8.90 -27.61
N ALA A 78 -16.99 -8.06 -26.67
CA ALA A 78 -16.72 -8.23 -25.27
C ALA A 78 -17.29 -9.55 -24.72
N ARG A 79 -16.45 -10.28 -24.00
CA ARG A 79 -16.91 -11.35 -23.10
C ARG A 79 -17.58 -10.74 -21.89
N THR A 80 -18.62 -11.40 -21.39
CA THR A 80 -19.31 -11.01 -20.16
C THR A 80 -19.00 -12.04 -19.07
N ILE A 81 -18.53 -11.57 -17.93
CA ILE A 81 -18.15 -12.37 -16.77
C ILE A 81 -19.02 -11.94 -15.59
N ASP A 82 -19.81 -12.86 -15.03
CA ASP A 82 -20.65 -12.57 -13.88
C ASP A 82 -19.83 -12.46 -12.60
N GLY A 83 -20.14 -11.46 -11.79
CA GLY A 83 -19.64 -11.34 -10.43
C GLY A 83 -20.56 -12.03 -9.41
N PRO A 84 -20.10 -12.20 -8.16
CA PRO A 84 -20.95 -12.73 -7.09
C PRO A 84 -22.10 -11.75 -6.79
N LEU A 85 -23.25 -12.28 -6.35
CA LEU A 85 -24.40 -11.43 -5.96
C LEU A 85 -23.95 -10.40 -4.90
N LEU A 86 -24.24 -9.14 -5.15
CA LEU A 86 -24.02 -8.07 -4.17
C LEU A 86 -25.12 -8.14 -3.11
N THR A 87 -24.70 -8.23 -1.85
CA THR A 87 -25.62 -8.39 -0.71
C THR A 87 -25.20 -7.46 0.43
N GLU A 88 -26.07 -7.24 1.38
CA GLU A 88 -25.74 -6.50 2.60
C GLU A 88 -24.60 -7.19 3.38
N ALA A 89 -24.54 -8.52 3.38
CA ALA A 89 -23.48 -9.29 4.04
C ALA A 89 -22.09 -9.04 3.46
N SER A 90 -22.00 -8.68 2.16
CA SER A 90 -20.76 -8.25 1.50
C SER A 90 -20.62 -6.73 1.46
N ALA A 91 -21.41 -5.97 2.22
CA ALA A 91 -21.50 -4.51 2.12
C ALA A 91 -21.72 -4.02 0.69
N PHE A 92 -22.43 -4.79 -0.13
CA PHE A 92 -22.65 -4.55 -1.55
C PHE A 92 -21.36 -4.39 -2.36
N THR A 93 -20.28 -5.05 -1.94
CA THR A 93 -19.03 -5.17 -2.70
C THR A 93 -18.95 -6.53 -3.36
N GLY A 94 -18.18 -6.63 -4.42
CA GLY A 94 -17.90 -7.88 -5.11
C GLY A 94 -16.65 -7.81 -5.96
N VAL A 95 -16.04 -8.98 -6.19
CA VAL A 95 -14.88 -9.15 -7.06
C VAL A 95 -15.22 -10.15 -8.16
N ALA A 96 -15.08 -9.75 -9.42
CA ALA A 96 -15.15 -10.65 -10.56
C ALA A 96 -13.74 -11.09 -10.95
N LEU A 97 -13.57 -12.37 -11.25
CA LEU A 97 -12.35 -12.92 -11.82
C LEU A 97 -12.50 -12.99 -13.35
N VAL A 98 -11.75 -12.17 -14.04
CA VAL A 98 -11.66 -12.16 -15.51
C VAL A 98 -10.46 -13.02 -15.89
N ASP A 99 -10.70 -14.24 -16.29
CA ASP A 99 -9.69 -15.23 -16.71
C ASP A 99 -9.47 -15.29 -18.22
N GLY A 100 -8.56 -16.16 -18.67
CA GLY A 100 -8.31 -16.43 -20.09
C GLY A 100 -7.79 -15.22 -20.86
N LEU A 101 -7.05 -14.34 -20.21
CA LEU A 101 -6.43 -13.17 -20.79
C LEU A 101 -5.07 -13.53 -21.40
N LYS A 102 -4.60 -12.72 -22.36
CA LYS A 102 -3.27 -12.86 -22.97
C LYS A 102 -2.24 -12.10 -22.13
N PRO A 103 -1.02 -12.63 -21.97
CA PRO A 103 0.06 -11.94 -21.26
C PRO A 103 0.45 -10.61 -21.92
N GLY A 104 0.70 -9.57 -21.13
CA GLY A 104 1.14 -8.25 -21.61
C GLY A 104 0.13 -7.54 -22.52
N ALA A 105 -1.11 -7.99 -22.57
CA ALA A 105 -2.13 -7.46 -23.47
C ALA A 105 -3.00 -6.39 -22.75
N ARG A 106 -3.43 -5.40 -23.52
CA ARG A 106 -4.30 -4.33 -23.06
C ARG A 106 -5.76 -4.70 -23.23
N TYR A 107 -6.56 -4.49 -22.20
CA TYR A 107 -7.99 -4.74 -22.19
C TYR A 107 -8.77 -3.48 -21.80
N PHE A 108 -9.96 -3.34 -22.38
CA PHE A 108 -11.00 -2.38 -22.00
C PHE A 108 -12.08 -3.12 -21.23
N TYR A 109 -12.71 -2.45 -20.24
CA TYR A 109 -13.81 -3.08 -19.53
C TYR A 109 -14.92 -2.11 -19.17
N SER A 110 -16.12 -2.65 -18.96
CA SER A 110 -17.25 -1.94 -18.38
C SER A 110 -18.01 -2.84 -17.42
N VAL A 111 -18.83 -2.24 -16.56
CA VAL A 111 -19.64 -2.93 -15.56
C VAL A 111 -21.11 -2.77 -15.91
N LEU A 112 -21.87 -3.87 -15.76
CA LEU A 112 -23.32 -3.90 -15.79
C LEU A 112 -23.85 -4.17 -14.38
N LEU A 113 -24.94 -3.50 -13.99
CA LEU A 113 -25.76 -3.81 -12.82
C LEU A 113 -27.16 -4.19 -13.28
N ASP A 114 -27.66 -5.34 -12.85
CA ASP A 114 -28.96 -5.90 -13.27
C ASP A 114 -29.15 -5.87 -14.81
N GLY A 115 -28.06 -6.13 -15.53
CA GLY A 115 -28.03 -6.14 -17.00
C GLY A 115 -27.97 -4.76 -17.65
N GLN A 116 -27.97 -3.67 -16.88
CA GLN A 116 -27.92 -2.29 -17.40
C GLN A 116 -26.49 -1.72 -17.27
N PRO A 117 -26.03 -0.89 -18.24
CA PRO A 117 -24.75 -0.21 -18.14
C PRO A 117 -24.66 0.65 -16.88
N ALA A 118 -23.66 0.38 -16.04
CA ALA A 118 -23.38 1.12 -14.81
C ALA A 118 -22.28 2.17 -14.95
N MET A 119 -21.69 2.27 -16.13
CA MET A 119 -20.60 3.19 -16.47
C MET A 119 -20.82 3.81 -17.85
N SER A 120 -20.19 4.95 -18.09
CA SER A 120 -20.16 5.63 -19.40
C SER A 120 -18.74 5.61 -19.98
N ARG A 121 -18.61 5.83 -21.30
CA ARG A 121 -17.32 6.02 -21.98
C ARG A 121 -16.63 7.31 -21.51
N PRO A 122 -15.27 7.36 -21.57
CA PRO A 122 -14.36 6.32 -22.05
C PRO A 122 -14.25 5.15 -21.07
N TRP A 123 -14.14 3.92 -21.61
CA TRP A 123 -13.97 2.74 -20.78
C TRP A 123 -12.58 2.71 -20.14
N PRO A 124 -12.44 2.34 -18.85
CA PRO A 124 -11.15 2.12 -18.25
C PRO A 124 -10.42 0.95 -18.94
N THR A 125 -9.10 0.98 -18.84
CA THR A 125 -8.24 -0.03 -19.43
C THR A 125 -7.25 -0.56 -18.40
N PHE A 126 -6.80 -1.79 -18.59
CA PHE A 126 -5.67 -2.34 -17.87
C PHE A 126 -4.78 -3.17 -18.81
N THR A 127 -3.55 -3.42 -18.36
CA THR A 127 -2.63 -4.31 -19.05
C THR A 127 -2.30 -5.48 -18.14
N THR A 128 -2.43 -6.71 -18.65
CA THR A 128 -2.04 -7.93 -17.94
C THR A 128 -0.55 -7.94 -17.65
N ALA A 129 -0.14 -8.68 -16.62
CA ALA A 129 1.26 -8.85 -16.31
C ALA A 129 2.01 -9.58 -17.45
N PRO A 130 3.32 -9.40 -17.59
CA PRO A 130 4.13 -10.35 -18.33
C PRO A 130 4.09 -11.72 -17.64
N PRO A 131 4.48 -12.81 -18.32
CA PRO A 131 4.59 -14.13 -17.69
C PRO A 131 5.53 -14.10 -16.47
N ASP A 132 5.27 -14.95 -15.49
CA ASP A 132 6.14 -15.09 -14.32
C ASP A 132 7.55 -15.49 -14.76
N GLY A 133 8.57 -14.85 -14.18
CA GLY A 133 9.98 -14.99 -14.54
C GLY A 133 10.40 -14.27 -15.84
N ALA A 134 9.48 -13.59 -16.53
CA ALA A 134 9.84 -12.79 -17.69
C ALA A 134 10.68 -11.58 -17.31
N LYS A 135 11.85 -11.45 -17.92
CA LYS A 135 12.70 -10.26 -17.78
C LYS A 135 11.99 -9.04 -18.34
N GLY A 136 12.24 -7.88 -17.74
CA GLY A 136 11.63 -6.62 -18.17
C GLY A 136 11.76 -5.53 -17.14
N ARG A 137 11.17 -4.38 -17.47
CA ARG A 137 11.06 -3.24 -16.56
C ARG A 137 9.73 -3.30 -15.80
N VAL A 138 9.80 -3.14 -14.50
CA VAL A 138 8.64 -3.03 -13.62
C VAL A 138 8.79 -1.77 -12.77
N ARG A 139 7.78 -0.91 -12.81
CA ARG A 139 7.68 0.26 -11.94
C ARG A 139 6.55 0.06 -10.95
N PHE A 140 6.82 0.20 -9.68
CA PHE A 140 5.76 0.11 -8.66
C PHE A 140 5.87 1.22 -7.64
N ALA A 141 4.71 1.84 -7.34
CA ALA A 141 4.60 2.80 -6.25
C ALA A 141 4.25 2.09 -4.96
N PHE A 142 4.71 2.63 -3.83
CA PHE A 142 4.35 2.13 -2.50
C PHE A 142 4.35 3.25 -1.47
N GLY A 143 3.45 3.11 -0.49
CA GLY A 143 3.35 4.05 0.60
C GLY A 143 2.28 3.65 1.61
N SER A 144 2.16 4.45 2.68
CA SER A 144 1.29 4.19 3.83
C SER A 144 0.70 5.48 4.37
N CYS A 145 -0.11 5.38 5.41
CA CYS A 145 -0.57 6.51 6.22
C CYS A 145 -1.41 7.50 5.40
N LEU A 146 -2.59 7.04 4.91
CA LEU A 146 -3.51 7.86 4.11
C LEU A 146 -4.16 8.98 4.93
N GLY A 147 -4.21 8.84 6.26
CA GLY A 147 -4.72 9.85 7.18
C GLY A 147 -6.21 9.75 7.45
N LYS A 148 -6.70 10.70 8.26
CA LYS A 148 -8.13 10.81 8.61
C LYS A 148 -8.93 11.57 7.56
N GLU A 149 -8.25 12.41 6.82
CA GLU A 149 -8.83 13.44 5.95
C GLU A 149 -8.68 13.01 4.48
N PRO A 150 -9.70 12.41 3.86
CA PRO A 150 -9.57 11.81 2.52
C PRO A 150 -9.14 12.77 1.42
N TRP A 151 -9.31 14.06 1.60
CA TRP A 151 -8.86 15.06 0.60
C TRP A 151 -7.36 15.33 0.63
N LEU A 152 -6.64 14.93 1.71
CA LEU A 152 -5.20 15.16 1.81
C LEU A 152 -4.38 14.22 0.92
N ASP A 153 -4.90 13.02 0.61
CA ASP A 153 -4.27 12.07 -0.29
C ASP A 153 -4.66 12.28 -1.77
N ALA A 154 -5.71 13.06 -2.04
CA ALA A 154 -6.26 13.24 -3.39
C ALA A 154 -5.24 13.81 -4.38
N ALA A 155 -4.39 14.74 -3.95
CA ALA A 155 -3.35 15.32 -4.80
C ALA A 155 -2.29 14.28 -5.17
N MET A 156 -1.91 13.40 -4.24
CA MET A 156 -0.96 12.33 -4.50
C MET A 156 -1.46 11.37 -5.58
N TRP A 157 -2.72 10.93 -5.47
CA TRP A 157 -3.31 10.03 -6.46
C TRP A 157 -3.41 10.68 -7.84
N ALA A 158 -3.78 11.95 -7.91
CA ALA A 158 -3.85 12.69 -9.16
C ALA A 158 -2.46 12.87 -9.80
N ASP A 159 -1.44 13.16 -9.01
CA ASP A 159 -0.07 13.29 -9.50
C ASP A 159 0.51 11.96 -9.98
N LEU A 160 0.29 10.88 -9.22
CA LEU A 160 0.73 9.53 -9.61
C LEU A 160 0.06 9.09 -10.92
N ASP A 161 -1.24 9.37 -11.05
CA ASP A 161 -2.01 9.07 -12.26
C ASP A 161 -1.53 9.84 -13.49
N ALA A 162 -1.24 11.13 -13.33
CA ALA A 162 -0.94 12.01 -14.44
C ALA A 162 0.54 12.04 -14.84
N ARG A 163 1.45 11.86 -13.89
CA ARG A 163 2.88 12.16 -14.07
C ARG A 163 3.80 10.95 -13.97
N THR A 164 3.35 9.89 -13.30
CA THR A 164 4.22 8.77 -12.93
C THR A 164 3.56 7.43 -13.24
N PRO A 165 3.54 7.00 -14.51
CA PRO A 165 2.99 5.69 -14.84
C PRO A 165 3.68 4.58 -14.06
N VAL A 166 2.89 3.77 -13.36
CA VAL A 166 3.35 2.59 -12.61
C VAL A 166 2.55 1.36 -12.99
N ASP A 167 3.18 0.20 -12.89
CA ASP A 167 2.55 -1.09 -13.20
C ASP A 167 1.61 -1.56 -12.09
N LEU A 168 1.88 -1.16 -10.85
CA LEU A 168 1.08 -1.48 -9.68
C LEU A 168 1.38 -0.52 -8.51
N VAL A 169 0.45 -0.49 -7.54
CA VAL A 169 0.60 0.26 -6.29
C VAL A 169 0.47 -0.68 -5.11
N LEU A 170 1.37 -0.55 -4.13
CA LEU A 170 1.36 -1.27 -2.87
C LEU A 170 1.01 -0.30 -1.73
N LEU A 171 -0.08 -0.55 -1.02
CA LEU A 171 -0.43 0.16 0.19
C LEU A 171 0.06 -0.66 1.39
N LEU A 172 0.93 -0.05 2.20
CA LEU A 172 1.67 -0.72 3.26
C LEU A 172 1.02 -0.54 4.65
N GLY A 173 -0.28 -0.32 4.69
CA GLY A 173 -1.01 -0.12 5.93
C GLY A 173 -1.46 1.33 6.14
N ASP A 174 -2.27 1.52 7.19
CA ASP A 174 -2.92 2.79 7.49
C ASP A 174 -3.73 3.32 6.31
N ASN A 175 -4.49 2.41 5.69
CA ASN A 175 -5.34 2.73 4.54
C ASN A 175 -6.54 3.61 4.94
N HIS A 176 -6.78 3.75 6.23
CA HIS A 176 -7.70 4.69 6.88
C HIS A 176 -7.39 4.79 8.39
N TYR A 177 -7.98 5.76 9.07
CA TYR A 177 -7.79 6.01 10.50
C TYR A 177 -9.11 5.90 11.27
N ALA A 178 -9.88 4.84 11.04
CA ALA A 178 -11.10 4.56 11.82
C ALA A 178 -10.78 4.21 13.28
N ASN A 179 -9.60 3.63 13.55
CA ASN A 179 -9.09 3.30 14.89
C ASN A 179 -10.06 2.40 15.69
N THR A 180 -10.72 1.48 15.02
CA THR A 180 -11.73 0.62 15.63
C THR A 180 -12.05 -0.57 14.73
N PRO A 181 -12.38 -1.75 15.28
CA PRO A 181 -12.91 -2.87 14.51
C PRO A 181 -14.40 -2.72 14.13
N ASP A 182 -15.05 -1.60 14.45
CA ASP A 182 -16.44 -1.33 14.04
C ASP A 182 -16.55 -1.29 12.52
N PRO A 183 -17.26 -2.26 11.89
CA PRO A 183 -17.28 -2.38 10.43
C PRO A 183 -17.97 -1.21 9.74
N ALA A 184 -18.94 -0.53 10.41
CA ALA A 184 -19.61 0.62 9.82
C ALA A 184 -18.64 1.80 9.69
N LYS A 185 -17.81 2.04 10.72
CA LYS A 185 -16.80 3.11 10.70
C LYS A 185 -15.67 2.80 9.73
N GLN A 186 -15.16 1.56 9.71
CA GLN A 186 -14.13 1.15 8.75
C GLN A 186 -14.62 1.29 7.30
N ARG A 187 -15.83 0.77 6.99
CA ARG A 187 -16.44 0.91 5.65
C ARG A 187 -16.60 2.36 5.24
N ALA A 188 -17.06 3.21 6.17
CA ALA A 188 -17.21 4.64 5.91
C ALA A 188 -15.86 5.30 5.57
N ALA A 189 -14.80 4.97 6.30
CA ALA A 189 -13.47 5.47 6.07
C ALA A 189 -12.90 5.00 4.72
N PHE A 190 -13.02 3.71 4.39
CA PHE A 190 -12.63 3.19 3.08
C PHE A 190 -13.38 3.87 1.92
N ILE A 191 -14.71 4.09 2.07
CA ILE A 191 -15.51 4.76 1.05
C ILE A 191 -15.01 6.20 0.85
N ALA A 192 -14.76 6.91 1.94
CA ALA A 192 -14.31 8.30 1.89
C ALA A 192 -12.98 8.47 1.14
N HIS A 193 -11.97 7.63 1.41
CA HIS A 193 -10.68 7.66 0.70
C HIS A 193 -10.81 7.32 -0.78
N ARG A 194 -11.73 6.43 -1.15
CA ARG A 194 -11.92 6.02 -2.55
C ARG A 194 -12.80 6.96 -3.36
N ASP A 195 -13.56 7.86 -2.70
CA ASP A 195 -14.46 8.80 -3.36
C ASP A 195 -13.75 10.11 -3.75
N ASN A 196 -12.53 10.04 -4.26
CA ASN A 196 -11.86 11.17 -4.88
C ASN A 196 -11.49 10.89 -6.35
N ALA A 197 -11.39 11.94 -7.15
CA ALA A 197 -11.21 11.81 -8.59
C ALA A 197 -9.85 11.16 -8.96
N GLY A 198 -8.77 11.51 -8.25
CA GLY A 198 -7.44 10.96 -8.48
C GLY A 198 -7.40 9.47 -8.18
N PHE A 199 -7.91 9.05 -7.03
CA PHE A 199 -8.01 7.64 -6.65
C PHE A 199 -8.83 6.85 -7.69
N ARG A 200 -10.02 7.34 -8.04
CA ARG A 200 -10.89 6.70 -9.03
C ARG A 200 -10.21 6.53 -10.38
N SER A 201 -9.56 7.59 -10.88
CA SER A 201 -8.86 7.56 -12.17
C SER A 201 -7.72 6.56 -12.18
N LEU A 202 -6.86 6.57 -11.17
CA LEU A 202 -5.70 5.70 -11.07
C LEU A 202 -6.11 4.22 -10.95
N PHE A 203 -6.95 3.88 -9.99
CA PHE A 203 -7.19 2.48 -9.62
C PHE A 203 -8.23 1.78 -10.50
N GLN A 204 -8.91 2.47 -11.40
CA GLN A 204 -9.64 1.82 -12.49
C GLN A 204 -8.71 1.13 -13.51
N ARG A 205 -7.44 1.51 -13.58
CA ARG A 205 -6.49 1.05 -14.59
C ARG A 205 -5.17 0.51 -14.05
N THR A 206 -4.84 0.79 -12.80
CA THR A 206 -3.61 0.35 -12.14
C THR A 206 -3.94 -0.61 -11.01
N PRO A 207 -3.38 -1.83 -11.01
CA PRO A 207 -3.57 -2.79 -9.94
C PRO A 207 -3.15 -2.24 -8.59
N MET A 208 -4.02 -2.42 -7.58
CA MET A 208 -3.76 -2.04 -6.21
C MET A 208 -3.73 -3.28 -5.32
N TYR A 209 -2.68 -3.37 -4.51
CA TYR A 209 -2.51 -4.38 -3.47
C TYR A 209 -2.33 -3.69 -2.13
N ALA A 210 -2.80 -4.29 -1.07
CA ALA A 210 -2.70 -3.70 0.25
C ALA A 210 -2.43 -4.73 1.33
N ILE A 211 -1.67 -4.33 2.32
CA ILE A 211 -1.67 -4.87 3.66
C ILE A 211 -2.24 -3.80 4.60
N TRP A 212 -2.47 -4.15 5.83
CA TRP A 212 -2.89 -3.21 6.87
C TRP A 212 -1.74 -2.86 7.81
N ASP A 213 -2.00 -1.83 8.64
CA ASP A 213 -1.25 -1.59 9.86
C ASP A 213 -2.24 -1.38 11.03
N ASP A 214 -1.85 -0.79 12.14
CA ASP A 214 -2.66 -0.73 13.36
C ASP A 214 -3.97 0.05 13.18
N HIS A 215 -3.97 1.15 12.44
CA HIS A 215 -5.14 2.03 12.32
C HIS A 215 -6.30 1.43 11.50
N ASP A 216 -6.03 0.55 10.57
CA ASP A 216 -7.07 -0.21 9.84
C ASP A 216 -7.34 -1.60 10.45
N PHE A 217 -6.42 -2.11 11.29
CA PHE A 217 -6.62 -3.33 12.04
C PHE A 217 -7.46 -3.12 13.33
N GLY A 218 -7.17 -2.05 14.10
CA GLY A 218 -7.82 -1.78 15.38
C GLY A 218 -7.57 -0.38 15.91
N VAL A 219 -7.11 -0.29 17.14
CA VAL A 219 -6.67 0.97 17.74
C VAL A 219 -5.18 1.16 17.53
N ASN A 220 -4.68 2.39 17.72
CA ASN A 220 -3.26 2.70 17.61
C ASN A 220 -2.38 1.70 18.39
N ASP A 221 -1.30 1.24 17.80
CA ASP A 221 -0.37 0.22 18.29
C ASP A 221 -1.04 -1.14 18.63
N SER A 222 -2.20 -1.45 18.03
CA SER A 222 -2.91 -2.71 18.30
C SER A 222 -2.14 -3.92 17.79
N ASP A 223 -2.28 -5.03 18.50
CA ASP A 223 -1.61 -6.29 18.27
C ASP A 223 -2.60 -7.47 18.19
N GLY A 224 -2.12 -8.67 18.10
CA GLY A 224 -2.94 -9.88 17.95
C GLY A 224 -3.95 -10.14 19.08
N THR A 225 -3.88 -9.40 20.20
CA THR A 225 -4.87 -9.44 21.28
C THR A 225 -6.08 -8.53 21.04
N GLN A 226 -6.07 -7.72 19.95
CA GLN A 226 -7.19 -6.87 19.55
C GLN A 226 -8.49 -7.68 19.46
N LYS A 227 -9.49 -7.27 20.22
CA LYS A 227 -10.83 -7.86 20.13
C LYS A 227 -11.47 -7.58 18.79
N ASP A 228 -12.23 -8.53 18.31
CA ASP A 228 -13.00 -8.39 17.06
C ASP A 228 -12.13 -8.18 15.80
N LYS A 229 -10.85 -8.54 15.84
CA LYS A 229 -9.91 -8.46 14.70
C LYS A 229 -10.41 -9.24 13.45
N GLU A 230 -11.21 -10.28 13.65
CA GLU A 230 -11.85 -11.02 12.57
C GLU A 230 -12.87 -10.16 11.81
N ILE A 231 -13.47 -9.18 12.49
CA ILE A 231 -14.37 -8.20 11.87
C ILE A 231 -13.56 -7.25 11.00
N SER A 232 -12.42 -6.75 11.49
CA SER A 232 -11.52 -5.91 10.69
C SER A 232 -11.02 -6.67 9.45
N LEU A 233 -10.63 -7.93 9.60
CA LEU A 233 -10.20 -8.75 8.46
C LEU A 233 -11.32 -8.93 7.42
N ARG A 234 -12.55 -9.18 7.88
CA ARG A 234 -13.70 -9.26 6.98
C ARG A 234 -13.94 -7.96 6.25
N THR A 235 -13.91 -6.82 6.96
CA THR A 235 -14.09 -5.50 6.36
C THR A 235 -12.97 -5.18 5.38
N PHE A 236 -11.72 -5.51 5.70
CA PHE A 236 -10.60 -5.36 4.78
C PHE A 236 -10.81 -6.14 3.48
N LYS A 237 -11.26 -7.41 3.57
CA LYS A 237 -11.59 -8.25 2.41
C LYS A 237 -12.73 -7.69 1.54
N GLU A 238 -13.64 -6.93 2.13
CA GLU A 238 -14.72 -6.26 1.37
C GLU A 238 -14.17 -5.16 0.46
N PHE A 239 -13.01 -4.58 0.78
CA PHE A 239 -12.49 -3.39 0.10
C PHE A 239 -11.24 -3.64 -0.74
N PHE A 240 -10.61 -4.79 -0.67
CA PHE A 240 -9.44 -5.10 -1.49
C PHE A 240 -9.64 -6.40 -2.27
N ALA A 241 -9.02 -6.49 -3.44
CA ALA A 241 -9.06 -7.68 -4.29
C ALA A 241 -7.66 -8.29 -4.42
N ASN A 242 -6.99 -8.50 -3.28
CA ASN A 242 -5.69 -9.15 -3.18
C ASN A 242 -5.71 -10.59 -3.71
N PRO A 243 -4.55 -11.19 -4.06
CA PRO A 243 -4.50 -12.59 -4.52
C PRO A 243 -4.93 -13.58 -3.43
N ALA A 244 -4.63 -13.28 -2.16
CA ALA A 244 -4.97 -14.11 -1.00
C ALA A 244 -5.10 -13.24 0.26
N TYR A 245 -5.56 -13.87 1.34
CA TYR A 245 -5.71 -13.28 2.68
C TYR A 245 -5.25 -14.29 3.71
N GLY A 246 -3.93 -14.54 3.75
CA GLY A 246 -3.32 -15.60 4.51
C GLY A 246 -3.52 -16.98 3.89
N GLU A 247 -3.35 -18.01 4.70
CA GLU A 247 -3.64 -19.43 4.37
C GLU A 247 -4.95 -19.87 5.03
N ALA A 248 -5.55 -20.97 4.57
CA ALA A 248 -6.88 -21.41 5.00
C ALA A 248 -7.02 -21.52 6.53
N GLU A 249 -5.99 -21.98 7.23
CA GLU A 249 -5.98 -22.16 8.68
C GLU A 249 -5.15 -21.11 9.42
N ASN A 250 -4.73 -20.06 8.72
CA ASN A 250 -3.97 -18.96 9.27
C ASN A 250 -4.36 -17.65 8.59
N PRO A 251 -5.52 -17.09 8.97
CA PRO A 251 -6.03 -15.88 8.34
C PRO A 251 -5.13 -14.68 8.59
N GLY A 252 -5.18 -13.70 7.68
CA GLY A 252 -4.43 -12.46 7.74
C GLY A 252 -4.47 -11.77 6.39
N VAL A 253 -3.76 -10.66 6.25
CA VAL A 253 -3.69 -9.92 4.97
C VAL A 253 -2.42 -10.23 4.18
N TYR A 254 -1.64 -11.22 4.61
CA TYR A 254 -0.40 -11.59 3.93
C TYR A 254 -0.65 -12.41 2.66
N PHE A 255 0.19 -12.20 1.68
CA PHE A 255 0.16 -12.91 0.40
C PHE A 255 1.48 -12.73 -0.37
N LYS A 256 1.64 -13.53 -1.43
CA LYS A 256 2.67 -13.36 -2.45
C LYS A 256 2.02 -12.96 -3.77
N LEU A 257 2.70 -12.13 -4.55
CA LEU A 257 2.39 -11.91 -5.96
C LEU A 257 3.70 -11.85 -6.75
N THR A 258 3.61 -12.15 -8.04
CA THR A 258 4.71 -12.06 -9.00
C THR A 258 4.36 -11.07 -10.11
N ARG A 259 5.33 -10.24 -10.50
CA ARG A 259 5.21 -9.38 -11.68
C ARG A 259 6.48 -9.49 -12.51
N GLY A 260 6.40 -10.20 -13.63
CA GLY A 260 7.59 -10.55 -14.41
C GLY A 260 8.60 -11.32 -13.57
N ASP A 261 9.81 -10.80 -13.42
CA ASP A 261 10.91 -11.42 -12.66
C ASP A 261 11.11 -10.80 -11.27
N ILE A 262 10.04 -10.31 -10.67
CA ILE A 262 10.02 -9.76 -9.31
C ILE A 262 8.92 -10.45 -8.49
N ASP A 263 9.31 -11.00 -7.33
CA ASP A 263 8.39 -11.55 -6.34
C ASP A 263 8.18 -10.55 -5.19
N PHE A 264 6.93 -10.36 -4.81
CA PHE A 264 6.53 -9.50 -3.70
C PHE A 264 5.92 -10.36 -2.59
N PHE A 265 6.46 -10.23 -1.39
CA PHE A 265 6.00 -10.89 -0.17
C PHE A 265 5.41 -9.81 0.74
N MET A 266 4.09 -9.75 0.77
CA MET A 266 3.32 -8.78 1.55
C MET A 266 2.96 -9.42 2.88
N LEU A 267 3.39 -8.82 3.99
CA LEU A 267 3.27 -9.41 5.32
C LEU A 267 2.10 -8.80 6.10
N ASP A 268 1.56 -9.59 7.01
CA ASP A 268 0.63 -9.14 8.05
C ASP A 268 1.38 -9.10 9.38
N ASP A 269 1.71 -7.94 9.85
CA ASP A 269 2.44 -7.73 11.10
C ASP A 269 1.54 -7.32 12.26
N ARG A 270 0.19 -7.57 12.16
CA ARG A 270 -0.80 -7.25 13.20
C ARG A 270 -1.59 -8.46 13.71
N TYR A 271 -2.16 -9.27 12.82
CA TYR A 271 -3.17 -10.28 13.20
C TYR A 271 -2.66 -11.32 14.21
N HIS A 272 -1.40 -11.71 14.10
CA HIS A 272 -0.76 -12.72 14.97
C HIS A 272 0.32 -12.15 15.89
N ARG A 273 0.48 -10.83 15.89
CA ARG A 273 1.52 -10.12 16.62
C ARG A 273 1.37 -10.26 18.13
N SER A 274 2.45 -10.57 18.82
CA SER A 274 2.54 -10.44 20.28
C SER A 274 2.55 -8.98 20.71
N PRO A 275 2.09 -8.65 21.93
CA PRO A 275 2.22 -7.29 22.47
C PRO A 275 3.66 -6.78 22.43
N ASN A 276 3.86 -5.51 22.05
CA ASN A 276 5.19 -4.89 21.97
C ASN A 276 6.03 -5.05 23.25
N LYS A 277 5.36 -4.94 24.41
CA LYS A 277 5.97 -5.05 25.74
C LYS A 277 6.09 -6.49 26.26
N ALA A 278 5.66 -7.51 25.49
CA ALA A 278 5.88 -8.90 25.87
C ALA A 278 7.38 -9.19 26.00
N ALA A 279 7.74 -10.14 26.85
CA ALA A 279 9.13 -10.59 26.99
C ALA A 279 9.69 -11.03 25.62
N ASN A 280 10.93 -10.68 25.32
CA ASN A 280 11.56 -11.06 24.08
C ASN A 280 12.14 -12.48 24.17
N ASP A 281 11.27 -13.45 24.39
CA ASP A 281 11.57 -14.89 24.50
C ASP A 281 11.11 -15.64 23.24
N ASP A 282 11.15 -16.97 23.27
CA ASP A 282 10.81 -17.83 22.14
C ASP A 282 9.32 -17.82 21.75
N THR A 283 8.47 -17.23 22.57
CA THR A 283 7.03 -17.12 22.31
C THR A 283 6.64 -15.81 21.63
N LYS A 284 7.50 -14.79 21.71
CA LYS A 284 7.23 -13.48 21.13
C LYS A 284 7.40 -13.52 19.62
N THR A 285 6.36 -13.14 18.90
CA THR A 285 6.32 -13.16 17.44
C THR A 285 5.68 -11.91 16.85
N MET A 286 6.16 -11.46 15.71
CA MET A 286 5.54 -10.44 14.86
C MET A 286 4.51 -11.08 13.92
N LEU A 287 4.89 -12.15 13.25
CA LEU A 287 4.11 -12.76 12.16
C LEU A 287 3.27 -13.96 12.61
N GLY A 288 3.58 -14.53 13.77
CA GLY A 288 3.08 -15.85 14.15
C GLY A 288 3.80 -16.99 13.42
N ALA A 289 3.86 -18.16 14.05
CA ALA A 289 4.66 -19.27 13.55
C ALA A 289 4.28 -19.73 12.13
N LYS A 290 2.99 -19.72 11.78
CA LYS A 290 2.54 -20.20 10.47
C LYS A 290 2.90 -19.23 9.35
N GLN A 291 2.69 -17.92 9.53
CA GLN A 291 3.09 -16.93 8.53
C GLN A 291 4.61 -16.87 8.38
N LEU A 292 5.36 -16.95 9.48
CA LEU A 292 6.83 -17.02 9.42
C LEU A 292 7.30 -18.25 8.62
N ALA A 293 6.69 -19.42 8.84
CA ALA A 293 7.00 -20.62 8.07
C ALA A 293 6.64 -20.47 6.58
N TRP A 294 5.50 -19.84 6.28
CA TRP A 294 5.08 -19.49 4.93
C TRP A 294 6.11 -18.57 4.26
N LEU A 295 6.50 -17.47 4.93
CA LEU A 295 7.48 -16.52 4.38
C LEU A 295 8.80 -17.22 4.04
N LYS A 296 9.33 -18.02 4.96
CA LYS A 296 10.57 -18.78 4.76
C LYS A 296 10.46 -19.72 3.56
N ARG A 297 9.38 -20.48 3.47
CA ARG A 297 9.12 -21.40 2.35
C ARG A 297 9.06 -20.67 1.01
N GLU A 298 8.29 -19.59 0.95
CA GLU A 298 8.09 -18.83 -0.30
C GLU A 298 9.38 -18.09 -0.72
N LEU A 299 10.16 -17.56 0.22
CA LEU A 299 11.46 -16.93 -0.06
C LEU A 299 12.43 -17.95 -0.67
N VAL A 300 12.56 -19.13 -0.06
CA VAL A 300 13.45 -20.21 -0.55
C VAL A 300 13.00 -20.75 -1.90
N ALA A 301 11.70 -20.84 -2.14
CA ALA A 301 11.13 -21.32 -3.40
C ALA A 301 11.28 -20.29 -4.55
N SER A 302 11.38 -19.00 -4.23
CA SER A 302 11.44 -17.91 -5.20
C SER A 302 12.68 -17.97 -6.09
N LYS A 303 12.48 -17.89 -7.40
CA LYS A 303 13.53 -17.79 -8.42
C LYS A 303 13.66 -16.39 -9.00
N ALA A 304 12.85 -15.44 -8.53
CA ALA A 304 12.85 -14.08 -9.01
C ALA A 304 14.21 -13.40 -8.83
N THR A 305 14.57 -12.59 -9.81
CA THR A 305 15.83 -11.82 -9.79
C THR A 305 15.84 -10.81 -8.65
N ILE A 306 14.68 -10.23 -8.31
CA ILE A 306 14.53 -9.36 -7.15
C ILE A 306 13.34 -9.85 -6.32
N LYS A 307 13.52 -9.80 -5.01
CA LYS A 307 12.49 -10.08 -4.01
C LYS A 307 12.20 -8.81 -3.24
N VAL A 308 10.92 -8.50 -3.08
CA VAL A 308 10.44 -7.37 -2.29
C VAL A 308 9.70 -7.93 -1.09
N VAL A 309 10.11 -7.58 0.12
CA VAL A 309 9.43 -7.98 1.36
C VAL A 309 8.88 -6.72 2.02
N ALA A 310 7.56 -6.64 2.13
CA ALA A 310 6.84 -5.46 2.62
C ALA A 310 6.08 -5.76 3.92
N ALA A 311 6.23 -4.89 4.90
CA ALA A 311 5.53 -4.92 6.19
C ALA A 311 4.96 -3.53 6.51
N GLY A 312 4.02 -3.43 7.46
CA GLY A 312 3.54 -2.16 7.99
C GLY A 312 4.66 -1.42 8.74
N GLY A 313 5.30 -2.08 9.71
CA GLY A 313 6.34 -1.49 10.56
C GLY A 313 7.76 -1.57 10.00
N GLU A 314 8.63 -0.65 10.46
CA GLU A 314 10.04 -0.54 10.05
C GLU A 314 10.88 -1.77 10.40
N TRP A 315 11.74 -2.19 9.46
CA TRP A 315 12.72 -3.26 9.63
C TRP A 315 13.98 -2.83 10.42
N GLN A 316 14.35 -1.56 10.34
CA GLN A 316 15.51 -1.04 11.06
C GLN A 316 15.24 -1.04 12.59
N VAL A 317 16.31 -1.25 13.38
CA VAL A 317 16.19 -1.47 14.83
C VAL A 317 16.28 -0.20 15.70
N ASN A 318 16.44 0.95 15.09
CA ASN A 318 16.49 2.25 15.79
C ASN A 318 15.17 3.04 15.69
N GLY A 319 14.12 2.40 15.16
CA GLY A 319 12.82 2.97 14.95
C GLY A 319 11.93 3.01 16.19
N SER A 320 10.63 2.93 15.96
CA SER A 320 9.59 2.85 16.98
C SER A 320 9.64 1.54 17.76
N ASP A 321 9.13 1.54 18.98
CA ASP A 321 8.85 0.30 19.71
C ASP A 321 7.71 -0.51 19.04
N ASP A 322 6.93 0.13 18.20
CA ASP A 322 5.90 -0.51 17.37
C ASP A 322 6.45 -0.97 16.01
N SER A 323 7.63 -1.55 16.00
CA SER A 323 8.33 -2.03 14.79
C SER A 323 9.11 -3.32 15.08
N TRP A 324 9.86 -3.81 14.10
CA TRP A 324 10.77 -4.94 14.25
C TRP A 324 11.83 -4.75 15.34
N ARG A 325 12.05 -3.52 15.82
CA ARG A 325 12.86 -3.24 16.99
C ARG A 325 12.43 -4.04 18.22
N SER A 326 11.14 -4.22 18.41
CA SER A 326 10.58 -4.98 19.54
C SER A 326 10.56 -6.50 19.31
N PHE A 327 10.91 -6.98 18.10
CA PHE A 327 10.84 -8.39 17.68
C PHE A 327 12.15 -8.88 17.10
N GLN A 328 13.28 -8.48 17.70
CA GLN A 328 14.62 -8.70 17.14
C GLN A 328 14.98 -10.17 16.95
N ARG A 329 14.44 -11.08 17.76
CA ARG A 329 14.70 -12.53 17.61
C ARG A 329 14.11 -13.06 16.29
N GLU A 330 12.83 -12.78 16.02
CA GLU A 330 12.18 -13.21 14.79
C GLU A 330 12.76 -12.49 13.57
N ARG A 331 13.05 -11.18 13.69
CA ARG A 331 13.77 -10.45 12.66
C ARG A 331 15.10 -11.13 12.31
N LYS A 332 15.90 -11.47 13.34
CA LYS A 332 17.17 -12.18 13.15
C LYS A 332 16.97 -13.52 12.45
N GLU A 333 15.94 -14.27 12.81
CA GLU A 333 15.61 -15.56 12.19
C GLU A 333 15.33 -15.44 10.68
N ILE A 334 14.69 -14.35 10.25
CA ILE A 334 14.47 -14.05 8.83
C ILE A 334 15.79 -13.71 8.15
N PHE A 335 16.62 -12.84 8.75
CA PHE A 335 17.90 -12.46 8.16
C PHE A 335 18.91 -13.60 8.13
N ASP A 336 18.92 -14.48 9.14
CA ASP A 336 19.73 -15.70 9.14
C ASP A 336 19.35 -16.61 7.96
N LEU A 337 18.05 -16.79 7.69
CA LEU A 337 17.60 -17.54 6.51
C LEU A 337 18.08 -16.90 5.19
N LEU A 338 17.98 -15.59 5.07
CA LEU A 338 18.46 -14.88 3.88
C LEU A 338 19.99 -15.10 3.68
N ALA A 339 20.75 -15.03 4.77
CA ALA A 339 22.19 -15.27 4.75
C ALA A 339 22.53 -16.73 4.42
N GLU A 340 21.88 -17.72 5.05
CA GLU A 340 22.06 -19.15 4.80
C GLU A 340 21.87 -19.51 3.33
N HIS A 341 20.81 -18.95 2.73
CA HIS A 341 20.47 -19.18 1.33
C HIS A 341 21.14 -18.19 0.36
N LYS A 342 22.04 -17.33 0.85
CA LYS A 342 22.75 -16.30 0.06
C LYS A 342 21.81 -15.39 -0.75
N MET A 343 20.64 -15.08 -0.19
CA MET A 343 19.65 -14.20 -0.78
C MET A 343 19.99 -12.75 -0.46
N GLN A 344 20.75 -12.10 -1.34
CA GLN A 344 21.15 -10.68 -1.19
C GLN A 344 20.30 -9.73 -2.02
N ASN A 345 19.51 -10.24 -2.96
CA ASN A 345 18.66 -9.52 -3.89
C ASN A 345 17.26 -9.21 -3.30
N VAL A 346 17.23 -8.73 -2.07
CA VAL A 346 16.00 -8.44 -1.30
C VAL A 346 15.92 -6.95 -0.99
N LEU A 347 14.80 -6.33 -1.38
CA LEU A 347 14.41 -4.98 -0.99
C LEU A 347 13.35 -5.07 0.11
N LEU A 348 13.49 -4.27 1.14
CA LEU A 348 12.59 -4.22 2.29
C LEU A 348 11.76 -2.93 2.21
N LEU A 349 10.44 -3.04 2.35
CA LEU A 349 9.53 -1.91 2.36
C LEU A 349 8.82 -1.83 3.70
N SER A 350 8.57 -0.60 4.16
CA SER A 350 7.84 -0.33 5.40
C SER A 350 7.04 0.97 5.32
N GLY A 351 6.16 1.17 6.31
CA GLY A 351 5.26 2.31 6.47
C GLY A 351 5.31 2.91 7.88
N ASP A 352 4.13 3.22 8.46
CA ASP A 352 3.87 3.65 9.84
C ASP A 352 4.38 5.07 10.20
N ARG A 353 5.58 5.47 9.76
CA ARG A 353 6.38 6.50 10.43
C ARG A 353 6.02 7.96 10.15
N HIS A 354 5.08 8.24 9.28
CA HIS A 354 4.71 9.61 8.89
C HIS A 354 5.87 10.48 8.38
N PHE A 355 6.93 9.83 7.86
CA PHE A 355 8.03 10.40 7.10
C PHE A 355 8.53 9.38 6.08
N THR A 356 9.26 9.84 5.06
CA THR A 356 9.92 8.94 4.11
C THR A 356 11.40 8.90 4.42
N ALA A 357 11.94 7.67 4.54
CA ALA A 357 13.36 7.46 4.78
C ALA A 357 13.86 6.20 4.10
N ALA A 358 15.14 6.21 3.68
CA ALA A 358 15.77 5.04 3.10
C ALA A 358 17.09 4.74 3.83
N TYR A 359 17.30 3.44 4.08
CA TYR A 359 18.40 2.93 4.89
C TYR A 359 19.15 1.82 4.18
N GLN A 360 20.47 1.74 4.37
CA GLN A 360 21.20 0.50 4.23
C GLN A 360 21.36 -0.14 5.62
N LEU A 361 20.68 -1.25 5.84
CA LEU A 361 20.71 -1.96 7.12
C LEU A 361 22.12 -2.56 7.37
N PRO A 362 22.47 -2.88 8.64
CA PRO A 362 23.74 -3.50 8.97
C PRO A 362 24.00 -4.82 8.20
N GLU A 363 22.94 -5.55 7.90
CA GLU A 363 22.96 -6.80 7.14
C GLU A 363 23.18 -6.59 5.63
N GLY A 364 23.21 -5.32 5.16
CA GLY A 364 23.47 -4.95 3.77
C GLY A 364 22.22 -4.66 2.95
N PHE A 365 21.01 -5.01 3.42
CA PHE A 365 19.76 -4.80 2.69
C PHE A 365 19.34 -3.31 2.65
N ILE A 366 18.67 -2.94 1.57
CA ILE A 366 18.02 -1.63 1.45
C ILE A 366 16.63 -1.73 2.05
N GLU A 367 16.31 -0.86 3.01
CA GLU A 367 14.96 -0.61 3.48
C GLU A 367 14.50 0.76 3.03
N VAL A 368 13.24 0.87 2.58
CA VAL A 368 12.57 2.13 2.30
C VAL A 368 11.25 2.19 3.07
N CYS A 369 11.18 3.14 4.01
CA CYS A 369 9.96 3.53 4.69
C CYS A 369 9.30 4.65 3.91
N SER A 370 8.05 4.47 3.47
CA SER A 370 7.35 5.39 2.58
C SER A 370 6.03 5.88 3.16
N GLY A 371 5.93 7.18 3.36
CA GLY A 371 4.75 7.90 3.84
C GLY A 371 5.12 9.29 4.38
N PRO A 372 4.14 10.04 4.88
CA PRO A 372 2.70 9.78 4.79
C PRO A 372 2.13 10.19 3.43
N ILE A 373 1.17 9.43 2.92
CA ILE A 373 0.42 9.81 1.71
C ILE A 373 -0.56 10.96 2.03
N GLY A 374 -1.22 10.92 3.19
CA GLY A 374 -2.22 11.92 3.61
C GLY A 374 -2.13 12.33 5.09
N SER A 375 -1.57 11.50 5.98
CA SER A 375 -1.43 11.81 7.41
C SER A 375 -0.53 13.00 7.66
N PRO A 376 -0.66 13.70 8.81
CA PRO A 376 0.32 14.70 9.23
C PRO A 376 1.73 14.12 9.29
N ASN A 377 2.74 14.93 8.97
CA ASN A 377 4.12 14.52 9.08
C ASN A 377 4.57 14.45 10.56
N ALA A 378 5.38 13.45 10.88
CA ALA A 378 6.07 13.34 12.16
C ALA A 378 7.54 13.76 12.00
N PRO A 379 8.15 14.41 13.03
CA PRO A 379 9.57 14.70 13.00
C PRO A 379 10.38 13.41 12.88
N ALA A 380 11.21 13.33 11.86
CA ALA A 380 12.09 12.20 11.69
C ALA A 380 13.28 12.25 12.67
N LYS A 381 13.85 11.08 12.94
CA LYS A 381 15.13 10.95 13.65
C LYS A 381 16.14 10.31 12.71
N THR A 382 17.34 10.86 12.67
CA THR A 382 18.43 10.19 11.96
C THR A 382 18.76 8.86 12.63
N ALA A 383 18.96 7.82 11.82
CA ALA A 383 19.31 6.49 12.28
C ALA A 383 20.57 5.99 11.52
N PRO A 384 21.34 5.06 12.06
CA PRO A 384 22.46 4.44 11.34
C PRO A 384 22.01 3.89 9.99
N GLY A 385 22.84 4.07 8.98
CA GLY A 385 22.57 3.57 7.63
C GLY A 385 21.67 4.44 6.77
N ILE A 386 21.14 5.56 7.29
CA ILE A 386 20.22 6.44 6.55
C ILE A 386 20.95 7.16 5.41
N PHE A 387 20.34 7.12 4.19
CA PHE A 387 20.88 7.79 3.02
C PHE A 387 19.88 8.73 2.33
N SER A 388 18.59 8.67 2.67
CA SER A 388 17.56 9.64 2.25
C SER A 388 16.57 9.87 3.39
N LEU A 389 16.06 11.11 3.55
CA LEU A 389 15.15 11.49 4.63
C LEU A 389 14.31 12.71 4.26
N HIS A 390 12.97 12.53 4.28
CA HIS A 390 11.97 13.55 4.03
C HIS A 390 10.89 13.47 5.11
N ASP A 391 10.79 14.50 5.96
CA ASP A 391 9.80 14.60 7.03
C ASP A 391 8.84 15.80 6.85
N HIS A 392 8.63 16.21 5.62
CA HIS A 392 7.71 17.27 5.21
C HIS A 392 7.02 16.85 3.90
N GLY A 393 5.89 17.48 3.60
CA GLY A 393 5.11 17.11 2.41
C GLY A 393 4.40 15.75 2.52
N LYS A 394 3.62 15.42 1.51
CA LYS A 394 2.97 14.12 1.36
C LYS A 394 3.76 13.32 0.34
N MET A 395 4.26 12.17 0.74
CA MET A 395 5.25 11.42 -0.03
C MET A 395 4.74 10.06 -0.46
N ILE A 396 5.19 9.62 -1.63
CA ILE A 396 5.10 8.25 -2.11
C ILE A 396 6.41 7.87 -2.79
N CYS A 397 6.85 6.64 -2.61
CA CYS A 397 8.04 6.11 -3.25
C CYS A 397 7.68 5.26 -4.47
N VAL A 398 8.57 5.27 -5.46
CA VAL A 398 8.49 4.41 -6.65
C VAL A 398 9.82 3.70 -6.82
N PHE A 399 9.79 2.38 -6.92
CA PHE A 399 10.90 1.63 -7.47
C PHE A 399 10.71 1.43 -8.97
N ASP A 400 11.78 1.70 -9.71
CA ASP A 400 11.92 1.45 -11.14
C ASP A 400 13.01 0.40 -11.34
N ILE A 401 12.62 -0.80 -11.73
CA ILE A 401 13.50 -1.96 -11.79
C ILE A 401 13.48 -2.54 -13.19
N ASP A 402 14.66 -2.63 -13.81
CA ASP A 402 14.84 -3.28 -15.10
C ASP A 402 15.75 -4.52 -14.97
N THR A 403 15.15 -5.71 -15.16
CA THR A 403 15.82 -7.00 -15.04
C THR A 403 16.33 -7.54 -16.37
N ASN A 404 16.27 -6.78 -17.47
CA ASN A 404 16.75 -7.26 -18.79
C ASN A 404 18.25 -7.58 -18.80
N ASN A 405 19.04 -6.92 -17.95
CA ASN A 405 20.45 -7.16 -17.83
C ASN A 405 20.78 -8.15 -16.70
N PRO A 406 21.92 -8.86 -16.76
CA PRO A 406 22.38 -9.75 -15.68
C PRO A 406 22.54 -9.02 -14.33
N GLN A 407 22.92 -7.75 -14.36
CA GLN A 407 22.88 -6.83 -13.24
C GLN A 407 21.70 -5.88 -13.46
N PRO A 408 20.58 -6.09 -12.77
CA PRO A 408 19.41 -5.23 -12.88
C PRO A 408 19.73 -3.76 -12.60
N ALA A 409 19.09 -2.88 -13.35
CA ALA A 409 19.05 -1.47 -12.99
C ALA A 409 17.95 -1.27 -11.95
N VAL A 410 18.28 -0.60 -10.85
CA VAL A 410 17.35 -0.32 -9.74
C VAL A 410 17.43 1.15 -9.41
N ALA A 411 16.30 1.84 -9.47
CA ALA A 411 16.17 3.23 -9.06
C ALA A 411 15.06 3.37 -8.02
N LEU A 412 15.30 4.19 -7.00
CA LEU A 412 14.31 4.70 -6.07
C LEU A 412 14.00 6.14 -6.45
N GLU A 413 12.74 6.45 -6.61
CA GLU A 413 12.21 7.80 -6.86
C GLU A 413 11.26 8.16 -5.71
N ILE A 414 11.37 9.39 -5.19
CA ILE A 414 10.50 9.90 -4.13
C ILE A 414 9.73 11.09 -4.70
N TYR A 415 8.41 11.01 -4.62
CA TYR A 415 7.49 12.02 -5.13
C TYR A 415 6.75 12.70 -3.99
N GLU A 416 6.65 14.03 -4.06
CA GLU A 416 5.84 14.86 -3.18
C GLU A 416 4.58 15.34 -3.91
N ALA A 417 3.42 15.22 -3.27
CA ALA A 417 2.14 15.64 -3.81
C ALA A 417 2.14 17.14 -4.18
N GLY A 418 1.70 17.45 -5.40
CA GLY A 418 1.67 18.81 -5.93
C GLY A 418 3.03 19.39 -6.36
N VAL A 419 4.14 18.68 -6.06
CA VAL A 419 5.51 19.09 -6.42
C VAL A 419 6.07 18.21 -7.53
N GLY A 420 5.99 16.89 -7.38
CA GLY A 420 6.56 15.91 -8.30
C GLY A 420 7.76 15.19 -7.71
N LEU A 421 8.73 14.81 -8.56
CA LEU A 421 9.96 14.12 -8.14
C LEU A 421 10.83 15.07 -7.28
N VAL A 422 11.09 14.68 -6.02
CA VAL A 422 11.90 15.46 -5.07
C VAL A 422 13.23 14.81 -4.72
N ASP A 423 13.35 13.49 -4.90
CA ASP A 423 14.61 12.77 -4.72
C ASP A 423 14.65 11.57 -5.65
N GLN A 424 15.85 11.21 -6.13
CA GLN A 424 16.08 10.05 -6.97
C GLN A 424 17.44 9.46 -6.70
N ARG A 425 17.48 8.14 -6.58
CA ARG A 425 18.72 7.38 -6.46
C ARG A 425 18.74 6.19 -7.38
N ASN A 426 19.77 6.11 -8.20
CA ASN A 426 20.12 4.91 -8.95
C ASN A 426 21.14 4.11 -8.12
N PHE A 427 20.85 2.83 -7.93
CA PHE A 427 21.72 1.92 -7.20
C PHE A 427 22.57 1.11 -8.18
N SER A 428 23.85 0.95 -7.86
CA SER A 428 24.64 -0.10 -8.47
C SER A 428 24.16 -1.48 -7.99
N TRP A 429 24.37 -2.52 -8.76
CA TRP A 429 23.98 -3.87 -8.35
C TRP A 429 24.68 -4.29 -7.04
N ASP A 430 25.95 -3.91 -6.86
CA ASP A 430 26.69 -4.16 -5.64
C ASP A 430 26.08 -3.46 -4.40
N GLU A 431 25.49 -2.28 -4.56
CA GLU A 431 24.74 -1.62 -3.48
C GLU A 431 23.44 -2.38 -3.17
N VAL A 432 22.72 -2.86 -4.21
CA VAL A 432 21.46 -3.61 -4.03
C VAL A 432 21.69 -4.91 -3.26
N ILE A 433 22.78 -5.62 -3.58
CA ILE A 433 23.12 -6.89 -2.93
C ILE A 433 23.99 -6.73 -1.67
N GLY A 434 24.21 -5.51 -1.20
CA GLY A 434 24.97 -5.21 0.02
C GLY A 434 26.49 -5.43 -0.09
N ALA A 435 27.01 -5.69 -1.29
CA ALA A 435 28.45 -5.83 -1.54
C ALA A 435 29.18 -4.49 -1.51
N ALA A 436 28.49 -3.39 -1.79
CA ALA A 436 29.00 -2.03 -1.67
C ALA A 436 28.19 -1.22 -0.63
N LYS A 437 28.85 -0.17 -0.08
CA LYS A 437 28.21 0.75 0.85
C LYS A 437 27.57 1.91 0.10
N ILE A 438 26.33 2.22 0.47
CA ILE A 438 25.59 3.41 -0.01
C ILE A 438 26.15 4.63 0.72
N PRO A 439 26.49 5.74 0.02
CA PRO A 439 26.83 7.02 0.65
C PRO A 439 25.69 7.51 1.54
N LEU A 440 25.98 7.68 2.82
CA LEU A 440 25.03 8.07 3.85
C LEU A 440 24.85 9.58 3.90
N LEU A 441 23.74 10.04 4.50
CA LEU A 441 23.58 11.46 4.84
C LEU A 441 24.71 11.91 5.77
N SER A 442 25.15 13.15 5.63
CA SER A 442 26.24 13.70 6.43
C SER A 442 25.89 13.67 7.93
N PRO A 443 26.87 13.43 8.80
CA PRO A 443 26.67 13.59 10.24
C PRO A 443 26.12 14.99 10.54
N GLY A 444 25.01 15.07 11.31
CA GLY A 444 24.36 16.33 11.63
C GLY A 444 23.40 16.85 10.54
N TYR A 445 23.10 16.05 9.51
CA TYR A 445 22.03 16.36 8.56
C TYR A 445 20.73 16.64 9.32
N GLN A 446 20.06 17.72 8.95
CA GLN A 446 18.77 18.12 9.51
C GLN A 446 17.81 18.45 8.36
N THR A 447 16.63 17.88 8.43
CA THR A 447 15.51 18.26 7.57
C THR A 447 15.04 19.69 7.89
N PRO A 448 14.25 20.32 7.02
CA PRO A 448 13.58 21.59 7.34
C PRO A 448 12.80 21.51 8.67
N THR A 449 12.02 20.47 8.87
CA THR A 449 11.21 20.26 10.08
C THR A 449 12.06 20.13 11.35
N MET A 450 13.17 19.39 11.31
CA MET A 450 14.10 19.29 12.43
C MET A 450 14.71 20.66 12.79
N ARG A 451 15.06 21.48 11.80
CA ARG A 451 15.60 22.85 12.02
C ARG A 451 14.58 23.76 12.67
N GLU A 452 13.32 23.71 12.19
CA GLU A 452 12.23 24.49 12.79
C GLU A 452 11.93 24.06 14.23
N ALA A 453 11.91 22.76 14.51
CA ALA A 453 11.73 22.24 15.86
C ALA A 453 12.84 22.69 16.81
N ALA A 454 14.10 22.66 16.38
CA ALA A 454 15.25 23.14 17.16
C ALA A 454 15.22 24.67 17.40
N ALA A 455 14.69 25.43 16.47
CA ALA A 455 14.54 26.88 16.61
C ALA A 455 13.45 27.28 17.64
N LYS A 456 12.39 26.47 17.76
CA LYS A 456 11.30 26.69 18.75
C LYS A 456 11.66 26.31 20.18
N GLN A 457 12.77 25.59 20.38
CA GLN A 457 13.27 25.19 21.71
C GLN A 457 14.33 26.15 22.28
N LYS A 458 14.77 27.15 21.50
CA LYS A 458 15.64 28.26 21.90
C LYS A 458 14.80 29.50 22.24
#